data_0f778a0d4683ff407609fd937eae94a3
#
_entry.id   0f778a0d4683ff407609fd937eae94a3
#
_cell.length_a   1.000
_cell.length_b   1.000
_cell.length_c   1.000
_cell.angle_alpha   90.00
_cell.angle_beta   90.00
_cell.angle_gamma   90.00
#
_symmetry.space_group_name_H-M   'P 1'
#
loop_
_entity.id
_entity.type
_entity.pdbx_description
1 polymer ?
#
loop_
_entity_poly.entity_id
_entity_poly.type
_entity_poly.pdbx_seq_one_letter_code
_entity_poly.pdbx_strand_id
1 'polypeptide(L)'
;MKSIRIMNLKMRFRTVVALLALVTATAQAQEATPTMHLTLDKAIELALSENPTIKVAEKEIELKEVSKTEAWQNLLPTVSLGGTVAYNIKVAEMKTSMGTFKMGMDDSNTWNGALQVSLPIYAPAVYKTMSLTKSDLELAVEKSRGSKIDLVNQVTKAYYQLMLAQDSYNVLNENYRLAETNFNVVNAMYEQGRVSEYDKISAEVQKNSAWPSVVSGKNAVEIAKLQLKVLMGITADVDLVINDNLKNHESEMAMAAKSEIDLSNNSTLRQIDMQGELLDKQRKLLKTSYLPTLALAGSYQYQSMSNTNWEVHNFNWSNASSLTLSLNIPLYKASNQTSLKSNKIQQYQLAETRLNTERMLNMQAQSYVDNMTKSAEQLQSNKTAVELAQKGLEISQKRYDVGKGTILELTNSQVSLTNVKLSYNNTIYDYLVAKAELNKVLGKE
;
A
#
# COMPACT_ATOMS: atom_id res chain seq x y z
N MET A 1 -29.00 30.71 61.88
CA MET A 1 -27.97 30.08 61.04
C MET A 1 -28.30 28.69 60.53
N LYS A 2 -29.33 27.98 60.95
CA LYS A 2 -29.74 26.64 60.44
C LYS A 2 -30.60 26.67 59.16
N SER A 3 -31.32 27.77 58.89
CA SER A 3 -32.24 27.85 57.72
C SER A 3 -31.50 28.04 56.36
N ILE A 4 -30.36 28.70 56.32
CA ILE A 4 -29.60 28.99 55.08
C ILE A 4 -28.87 27.73 54.56
N ARG A 5 -28.49 26.79 55.45
CA ARG A 5 -27.81 25.55 55.08
C ARG A 5 -28.73 24.54 54.37
N ILE A 6 -30.02 24.52 54.71
CA ILE A 6 -30.99 23.57 54.12
C ILE A 6 -31.43 24.05 52.73
N MET A 7 -31.47 25.37 52.49
CA MET A 7 -31.83 25.93 51.18
C MET A 7 -30.73 25.70 50.13
N ASN A 8 -29.45 25.78 50.51
CA ASN A 8 -28.33 25.49 49.64
C ASN A 8 -28.19 23.98 49.31
N LEU A 9 -28.63 23.07 50.17
CA LEU A 9 -28.60 21.63 49.92
C LEU A 9 -29.69 21.21 48.92
N LYS A 10 -30.88 21.81 49.00
CA LYS A 10 -32.02 21.56 48.07
C LYS A 10 -31.74 22.13 46.68
N MET A 11 -31.00 23.25 46.58
CA MET A 11 -30.63 23.84 45.30
C MET A 11 -29.52 23.04 44.62
N ARG A 12 -28.54 22.48 45.37
CA ARG A 12 -27.49 21.58 44.82
C ARG A 12 -28.05 20.23 44.40
N PHE A 13 -29.08 19.70 45.09
CA PHE A 13 -29.71 18.45 44.68
C PHE A 13 -30.57 18.61 43.42
N ARG A 14 -31.23 19.75 43.23
CA ARG A 14 -31.96 20.07 41.99
C ARG A 14 -31.06 20.27 40.76
N THR A 15 -29.88 20.88 40.96
CA THR A 15 -28.90 21.02 39.87
C THR A 15 -28.23 19.70 39.49
N VAL A 16 -27.98 18.80 40.45
CA VAL A 16 -27.45 17.46 40.17
C VAL A 16 -28.48 16.57 39.47
N VAL A 17 -29.76 16.64 39.85
CA VAL A 17 -30.84 15.90 39.20
C VAL A 17 -31.11 16.45 37.77
N ALA A 18 -31.00 17.77 37.55
CA ALA A 18 -31.11 18.38 36.24
C ALA A 18 -29.90 18.02 35.32
N LEU A 19 -28.68 17.92 35.89
CA LEU A 19 -27.50 17.43 35.15
C LEU A 19 -27.56 15.94 34.83
N LEU A 20 -28.09 15.10 35.73
CA LEU A 20 -28.32 13.67 35.41
C LEU A 20 -29.43 13.46 34.36
N ALA A 21 -30.48 14.30 34.36
CA ALA A 21 -31.53 14.23 33.32
C ALA A 21 -31.05 14.71 31.95
N LEU A 22 -30.06 15.62 31.88
CA LEU A 22 -29.41 16.02 30.60
C LEU A 22 -28.49 14.93 30.06
N VAL A 23 -27.84 14.15 30.91
CA VAL A 23 -26.94 13.06 30.49
C VAL A 23 -27.73 11.84 29.97
N THR A 24 -28.96 11.63 30.43
CA THR A 24 -29.81 10.53 29.94
C THR A 24 -30.56 10.87 28.66
N ALA A 25 -30.66 12.14 28.25
CA ALA A 25 -31.31 12.55 27.00
C ALA A 25 -30.39 12.47 25.77
N THR A 26 -29.07 12.29 25.96
CA THR A 26 -28.11 12.12 24.85
C THR A 26 -27.82 10.65 24.48
N ALA A 27 -28.45 9.68 25.16
CA ALA A 27 -28.17 8.25 24.97
C ALA A 27 -29.11 7.52 24.01
N GLN A 28 -29.90 8.20 23.19
CA GLN A 28 -30.79 7.59 22.18
C GLN A 28 -30.84 8.34 20.84
N ALA A 29 -29.80 9.01 20.45
CA ALA A 29 -29.55 9.17 19.03
C ALA A 29 -28.86 7.89 18.57
N GLN A 30 -29.59 6.91 18.13
CA GLN A 30 -29.11 5.85 17.26
C GLN A 30 -28.66 6.58 15.99
N GLU A 31 -27.36 6.94 15.94
CA GLU A 31 -26.76 7.55 14.76
C GLU A 31 -27.05 6.61 13.59
N ALA A 32 -27.95 7.03 12.71
CA ALA A 32 -28.13 6.35 11.45
C ALA A 32 -26.74 6.32 10.78
N THR A 33 -26.21 5.12 10.57
CA THR A 33 -24.92 4.94 9.88
C THR A 33 -24.97 5.75 8.58
N PRO A 34 -24.06 6.69 8.36
CA PRO A 34 -24.09 7.51 7.16
C PRO A 34 -23.98 6.62 5.93
N THR A 35 -24.97 6.66 5.05
CA THR A 35 -24.97 5.93 3.79
C THR A 35 -24.18 6.71 2.75
N MET A 36 -23.21 6.06 2.12
CA MET A 36 -22.40 6.62 1.03
C MET A 36 -22.77 5.95 -0.29
N HIS A 37 -23.32 6.73 -1.24
CA HIS A 37 -23.45 6.28 -2.63
C HIS A 37 -22.10 6.31 -3.32
N LEU A 38 -21.64 5.16 -3.75
CA LEU A 38 -20.30 4.96 -4.27
C LEU A 38 -20.33 4.66 -5.76
N THR A 39 -19.54 5.42 -6.54
CA THR A 39 -19.16 5.09 -7.91
C THR A 39 -17.70 4.62 -7.93
N LEU A 40 -17.26 3.96 -9.01
CA LEU A 40 -15.88 3.51 -9.15
C LEU A 40 -14.89 4.67 -9.04
N ASP A 41 -15.14 5.78 -9.74
CA ASP A 41 -14.27 6.96 -9.72
C ASP A 41 -14.15 7.54 -8.31
N LYS A 42 -15.26 7.61 -7.57
CA LYS A 42 -15.25 8.09 -6.18
C LYS A 42 -14.49 7.16 -5.23
N ALA A 43 -14.59 5.85 -5.45
CA ALA A 43 -13.83 4.87 -4.69
C ALA A 43 -12.31 5.02 -4.92
N ILE A 44 -11.90 5.25 -6.17
CA ILE A 44 -10.50 5.49 -6.55
C ILE A 44 -10.00 6.81 -5.94
N GLU A 45 -10.77 7.90 -6.06
CA GLU A 45 -10.42 9.21 -5.49
C GLU A 45 -10.17 9.11 -3.97
N LEU A 46 -11.09 8.48 -3.23
CA LEU A 46 -10.96 8.26 -1.78
C LEU A 46 -9.76 7.39 -1.45
N ALA A 47 -9.52 6.32 -2.20
CA ALA A 47 -8.38 5.45 -1.98
C ALA A 47 -7.06 6.20 -2.18
N LEU A 48 -6.93 7.00 -3.24
CA LEU A 48 -5.71 7.76 -3.51
C LEU A 48 -5.46 8.86 -2.47
N SER A 49 -6.50 9.43 -1.84
CA SER A 49 -6.37 10.47 -0.82
C SER A 49 -6.16 9.92 0.59
N GLU A 50 -6.83 8.83 0.95
CA GLU A 50 -6.91 8.37 2.34
C GLU A 50 -6.09 7.11 2.64
N ASN A 51 -5.76 6.30 1.62
CA ASN A 51 -5.09 5.03 1.86
C ASN A 51 -3.69 5.22 2.46
N PRO A 52 -3.37 4.56 3.60
CA PRO A 52 -2.07 4.66 4.26
C PRO A 52 -0.88 4.30 3.36
N THR A 53 -1.04 3.37 2.41
CA THR A 53 0.04 2.95 1.50
C THR A 53 0.50 4.12 0.62
N ILE A 54 -0.42 4.94 0.14
CA ILE A 54 -0.08 6.14 -0.66
C ILE A 54 0.58 7.19 0.22
N LYS A 55 0.04 7.44 1.42
CA LYS A 55 0.64 8.39 2.38
C LYS A 55 2.08 7.98 2.75
N VAL A 56 2.35 6.68 2.91
CA VAL A 56 3.72 6.17 3.13
C VAL A 56 4.60 6.40 1.90
N ALA A 57 4.10 6.13 0.68
CA ALA A 57 4.87 6.37 -0.55
C ALA A 57 5.21 7.86 -0.76
N GLU A 58 4.32 8.77 -0.39
CA GLU A 58 4.57 10.22 -0.44
C GLU A 58 5.62 10.65 0.60
N LYS A 59 5.58 10.08 1.81
CA LYS A 59 6.61 10.34 2.84
C LYS A 59 7.99 9.75 2.45
N GLU A 60 8.04 8.68 1.68
CA GLU A 60 9.29 8.17 1.12
C GLU A 60 9.90 9.16 0.11
N ILE A 61 9.08 9.84 -0.71
CA ILE A 61 9.55 10.92 -1.60
C ILE A 61 10.15 12.06 -0.78
N GLU A 62 9.44 12.55 0.26
CA GLU A 62 9.96 13.59 1.15
C GLU A 62 11.30 13.17 1.80
N LEU A 63 11.42 11.91 2.23
CA LEU A 63 12.66 11.37 2.79
C LEU A 63 13.82 11.45 1.78
N LYS A 64 13.57 11.14 0.51
CA LYS A 64 14.57 11.24 -0.56
C LYS A 64 14.92 12.70 -0.91
N GLU A 65 13.97 13.63 -0.78
CA GLU A 65 14.23 15.06 -0.91
C GLU A 65 15.16 15.58 0.19
N VAL A 66 14.93 15.13 1.43
CA VAL A 66 15.84 15.43 2.56
C VAL A 66 17.23 14.85 2.29
N SER A 67 17.32 13.58 1.84
CA SER A 67 18.61 12.96 1.50
C SER A 67 19.34 13.67 0.36
N LYS A 68 18.62 14.19 -0.64
CA LYS A 68 19.19 15.04 -1.69
C LYS A 68 19.72 16.36 -1.13
N THR A 69 19.01 16.94 -0.17
CA THR A 69 19.45 18.16 0.51
C THR A 69 20.69 17.90 1.37
N GLU A 70 20.72 16.82 2.14
CA GLU A 70 21.88 16.39 2.92
C GLU A 70 23.12 16.19 2.04
N ALA A 71 22.95 15.62 0.85
CA ALA A 71 24.06 15.36 -0.06
C ALA A 71 24.85 16.64 -0.42
N TRP A 72 24.20 17.77 -0.68
CA TRP A 72 24.89 19.03 -0.96
C TRP A 72 25.39 19.72 0.31
N GLN A 73 24.71 19.53 1.45
CA GLN A 73 25.16 20.08 2.74
C GLN A 73 26.54 19.56 3.16
N ASN A 74 26.95 18.39 2.65
CA ASN A 74 28.30 17.88 2.84
C ASN A 74 29.40 18.74 2.17
N LEU A 75 29.06 19.79 1.41
CA LEU A 75 29.99 20.82 0.92
C LEU A 75 30.09 22.01 1.88
N LEU A 76 29.22 22.11 2.88
CA LEU A 76 29.26 23.20 3.85
C LEU A 76 30.34 22.95 4.89
N PRO A 77 30.84 24.02 5.55
CA PRO A 77 31.76 23.86 6.66
C PRO A 77 31.13 23.14 7.84
N THR A 78 31.84 22.18 8.39
CA THR A 78 31.49 21.55 9.66
C THR A 78 32.25 22.21 10.80
N VAL A 79 31.54 22.54 11.89
CA VAL A 79 32.11 23.12 13.11
C VAL A 79 31.91 22.12 14.24
N SER A 80 32.98 21.76 14.90
CA SER A 80 32.92 20.84 16.06
C SER A 80 33.73 21.37 17.22
N LEU A 81 33.23 21.18 18.42
CA LEU A 81 33.91 21.42 19.70
C LEU A 81 34.14 20.08 20.37
N GLY A 82 35.40 19.76 20.62
CA GLY A 82 35.81 18.54 21.31
C GLY A 82 36.61 18.85 22.55
N GLY A 83 36.52 17.99 23.56
CA GLY A 83 37.36 18.04 24.75
C GLY A 83 37.91 16.67 25.06
N THR A 84 39.19 16.59 25.40
CA THR A 84 39.85 15.37 25.86
C THR A 84 40.60 15.61 27.16
N VAL A 85 40.56 14.61 28.03
CA VAL A 85 41.39 14.54 29.24
C VAL A 85 42.15 13.23 29.16
N ALA A 86 43.43 13.31 29.17
CA ALA A 86 44.32 12.15 29.15
C ALA A 86 45.25 12.14 30.35
N TYR A 87 45.42 11.00 30.98
CA TYR A 87 46.46 10.75 31.98
C TYR A 87 47.64 10.03 31.29
N ASN A 88 48.78 10.72 31.22
CA ASN A 88 49.99 10.23 30.60
C ASN A 88 50.83 9.46 31.62
N ILE A 89 50.79 8.15 31.60
CA ILE A 89 51.58 7.31 32.48
C ILE A 89 53.08 7.49 32.16
N LYS A 90 53.41 7.51 30.87
CA LYS A 90 54.75 7.75 30.36
C LYS A 90 54.70 8.47 29.03
N VAL A 91 55.46 9.55 28.88
CA VAL A 91 55.53 10.31 27.65
C VAL A 91 56.63 9.84 26.69
N ALA A 92 56.49 10.18 25.41
CA ALA A 92 57.51 9.86 24.42
C ALA A 92 58.82 10.56 24.70
N GLU A 93 59.91 9.84 24.53
CA GLU A 93 61.29 10.37 24.60
C GLU A 93 61.86 10.53 23.19
N MET A 94 62.35 11.71 22.86
CA MET A 94 63.06 12.00 21.62
C MET A 94 64.56 11.94 21.90
N LYS A 95 65.25 10.98 21.31
CA LYS A 95 66.73 10.89 21.38
C LYS A 95 67.33 11.67 20.19
N THR A 96 68.12 12.65 20.50
CA THR A 96 68.85 13.48 19.51
C THR A 96 70.36 13.36 19.80
N SER A 97 71.20 13.88 18.90
CA SER A 97 72.66 13.97 19.09
C SER A 97 73.07 14.87 20.27
N MET A 98 72.15 15.73 20.74
CA MET A 98 72.35 16.63 21.88
C MET A 98 71.84 16.10 23.21
N GLY A 99 71.20 14.89 23.22
CA GLY A 99 70.65 14.29 24.42
C GLY A 99 69.22 13.71 24.22
N THR A 100 68.65 13.21 25.30
CA THR A 100 67.30 12.69 25.36
C THR A 100 66.38 13.77 25.91
N PHE A 101 65.37 14.16 25.15
CA PHE A 101 64.32 15.11 25.58
C PHE A 101 62.99 14.38 25.74
N LYS A 102 62.28 14.62 26.84
CA LYS A 102 60.92 14.16 27.05
C LYS A 102 59.93 15.14 26.41
N MET A 103 58.95 14.61 25.63
CA MET A 103 57.89 15.37 25.03
C MET A 103 56.69 15.47 25.98
N GLY A 104 56.90 16.19 27.13
CA GLY A 104 55.86 16.31 28.17
C GLY A 104 56.39 15.86 29.53
N MET A 105 55.51 15.56 30.47
CA MET A 105 55.78 15.08 31.79
C MET A 105 55.13 13.68 31.98
N ASP A 106 55.92 12.75 32.56
CA ASP A 106 55.38 11.45 33.03
C ASP A 106 54.41 11.72 34.19
N ASP A 107 53.46 10.81 34.38
CA ASP A 107 52.42 10.89 35.42
C ASP A 107 51.71 12.26 35.46
N SER A 108 51.32 12.73 34.26
CA SER A 108 50.69 14.04 34.07
C SER A 108 49.27 13.92 33.49
N ASN A 109 48.41 14.89 33.85
CA ASN A 109 47.10 15.07 33.26
C ASN A 109 47.20 16.10 32.12
N THR A 110 46.75 15.73 30.93
CA THR A 110 46.62 16.63 29.77
C THR A 110 45.13 16.90 29.53
N TRP A 111 44.79 18.16 29.55
CA TRP A 111 43.46 18.66 29.24
C TRP A 111 43.55 19.40 27.92
N ASN A 112 42.64 19.06 26.97
CA ASN A 112 42.59 19.70 25.66
C ASN A 112 41.12 20.00 25.32
N GLY A 113 40.83 21.25 24.98
CA GLY A 113 39.60 21.68 24.34
C GLY A 113 39.93 22.24 22.97
N ALA A 114 39.27 21.75 21.93
CA ALA A 114 39.54 22.16 20.55
C ALA A 114 38.26 22.52 19.80
N LEU A 115 38.23 23.72 19.24
CA LEU A 115 37.25 24.11 18.22
C LEU A 115 37.84 23.83 16.84
N GLN A 116 37.15 23.03 16.03
CA GLN A 116 37.56 22.67 14.69
C GLN A 116 36.53 23.11 13.66
N VAL A 117 36.98 23.68 12.56
CA VAL A 117 36.18 24.02 11.38
C VAL A 117 36.82 23.30 10.20
N SER A 118 36.02 22.50 9.47
CA SER A 118 36.49 21.80 8.27
C SER A 118 35.60 22.14 7.09
N LEU A 119 36.22 22.52 5.96
CA LEU A 119 35.55 22.86 4.70
C LEU A 119 36.14 22.03 3.55
N PRO A 120 35.36 21.15 2.90
CA PRO A 120 35.78 20.47 1.70
C PRO A 120 35.81 21.48 0.54
N ILE A 121 37.02 21.76 -0.04
CA ILE A 121 37.17 22.65 -1.20
C ILE A 121 36.95 21.91 -2.51
N TYR A 122 37.48 20.66 -2.59
CA TYR A 122 37.30 19.78 -3.73
C TYR A 122 37.03 18.38 -3.26
N ALA A 123 35.78 17.95 -3.42
CA ALA A 123 35.28 16.64 -2.96
C ALA A 123 34.50 15.95 -4.09
N PRO A 124 35.16 15.31 -5.07
CA PRO A 124 34.48 14.69 -6.23
C PRO A 124 33.40 13.68 -5.87
N ALA A 125 33.56 12.96 -4.77
CA ALA A 125 32.57 12.01 -4.26
C ALA A 125 31.25 12.71 -3.92
N VAL A 126 31.28 13.89 -3.29
CA VAL A 126 30.08 14.64 -2.91
C VAL A 126 29.26 15.03 -4.15
N TYR A 127 29.90 15.54 -5.19
CA TYR A 127 29.21 15.89 -6.44
C TYR A 127 28.56 14.68 -7.12
N LYS A 128 29.20 13.48 -7.04
CA LYS A 128 28.62 12.25 -7.59
C LYS A 128 27.50 11.71 -6.69
N THR A 129 27.63 11.88 -5.37
CA THR A 129 26.54 11.55 -4.42
C THR A 129 25.32 12.42 -4.68
N MET A 130 25.47 13.73 -4.91
CA MET A 130 24.37 14.62 -5.29
C MET A 130 23.65 14.14 -6.56
N SER A 131 24.40 13.66 -7.57
CA SER A 131 23.82 13.08 -8.78
C SER A 131 23.13 11.74 -8.52
N LEU A 132 23.64 10.94 -7.61
CA LEU A 132 23.07 9.66 -7.21
C LEU A 132 21.74 9.86 -6.44
N THR A 133 21.73 10.73 -5.43
CA THR A 133 20.54 11.03 -4.63
C THR A 133 19.42 11.67 -5.46
N LYS A 134 19.76 12.44 -6.49
CA LYS A 134 18.76 12.95 -7.45
C LYS A 134 18.05 11.79 -8.18
N SER A 135 18.80 10.81 -8.68
CA SER A 135 18.17 9.67 -9.36
C SER A 135 17.46 8.72 -8.40
N ASP A 136 17.91 8.64 -7.14
CA ASP A 136 17.20 7.90 -6.11
C ASP A 136 15.83 8.53 -5.80
N LEU A 137 15.74 9.86 -5.80
CA LEU A 137 14.47 10.59 -5.72
C LEU A 137 13.58 10.30 -6.94
N GLU A 138 14.12 10.34 -8.16
CA GLU A 138 13.36 10.02 -9.38
C GLU A 138 12.80 8.60 -9.33
N LEU A 139 13.58 7.64 -8.84
CA LEU A 139 13.12 6.27 -8.61
C LEU A 139 12.03 6.18 -7.54
N ALA A 140 12.12 6.95 -6.46
CA ALA A 140 11.07 6.98 -5.43
C ALA A 140 9.75 7.53 -5.96
N VAL A 141 9.80 8.55 -6.83
CA VAL A 141 8.61 9.07 -7.53
C VAL A 141 7.99 8.00 -8.42
N GLU A 142 8.81 7.25 -9.20
CA GLU A 142 8.28 6.18 -10.04
C GLU A 142 7.71 5.00 -9.21
N LYS A 143 8.31 4.67 -8.07
CA LYS A 143 7.75 3.69 -7.13
C LYS A 143 6.41 4.14 -6.57
N SER A 144 6.28 5.41 -6.22
CA SER A 144 5.00 5.99 -5.78
C SER A 144 3.94 5.90 -6.87
N ARG A 145 4.30 6.20 -8.15
CA ARG A 145 3.41 6.01 -9.30
C ARG A 145 2.98 4.55 -9.43
N GLY A 146 3.90 3.61 -9.31
CA GLY A 146 3.60 2.18 -9.32
C GLY A 146 2.63 1.79 -8.20
N SER A 147 2.82 2.30 -6.98
CA SER A 147 1.92 2.05 -5.85
C SER A 147 0.51 2.61 -6.09
N LYS A 148 0.39 3.77 -6.75
CA LYS A 148 -0.92 4.34 -7.14
C LYS A 148 -1.63 3.46 -8.15
N ILE A 149 -0.94 3.01 -9.21
CA ILE A 149 -1.50 2.09 -10.22
C ILE A 149 -1.95 0.77 -9.55
N ASP A 150 -1.14 0.22 -8.64
CA ASP A 150 -1.49 -0.99 -7.91
C ASP A 150 -2.73 -0.82 -7.04
N LEU A 151 -2.84 0.31 -6.34
CA LEU A 151 -4.01 0.62 -5.51
C LEU A 151 -5.26 0.82 -6.36
N VAL A 152 -5.19 1.56 -7.46
CA VAL A 152 -6.30 1.75 -8.41
C VAL A 152 -6.80 0.39 -8.92
N ASN A 153 -5.89 -0.50 -9.31
CA ASN A 153 -6.26 -1.85 -9.73
C ASN A 153 -6.96 -2.63 -8.61
N GLN A 154 -6.43 -2.60 -7.38
CA GLN A 154 -7.03 -3.30 -6.23
C GLN A 154 -8.42 -2.77 -5.91
N VAL A 155 -8.62 -1.45 -5.90
CA VAL A 155 -9.91 -0.79 -5.66
C VAL A 155 -10.91 -1.15 -6.76
N THR A 156 -10.48 -1.10 -8.03
CA THR A 156 -11.31 -1.46 -9.18
C THR A 156 -11.80 -2.91 -9.09
N LYS A 157 -10.90 -3.84 -8.78
CA LYS A 157 -11.28 -5.26 -8.58
C LYS A 157 -12.22 -5.45 -7.40
N ALA A 158 -11.95 -4.79 -6.27
CA ALA A 158 -12.81 -4.87 -5.09
C ALA A 158 -14.20 -4.28 -5.34
N TYR A 159 -14.29 -3.21 -6.14
CA TYR A 159 -15.56 -2.63 -6.57
C TYR A 159 -16.36 -3.60 -7.44
N TYR A 160 -15.73 -4.22 -8.44
CA TYR A 160 -16.37 -5.24 -9.28
C TYR A 160 -16.74 -6.50 -8.48
N GLN A 161 -15.93 -6.88 -7.49
CA GLN A 161 -16.26 -7.97 -6.57
C GLN A 161 -17.51 -7.67 -5.73
N LEU A 162 -17.67 -6.43 -5.28
CA LEU A 162 -18.88 -6.00 -4.57
C LEU A 162 -20.11 -6.03 -5.50
N MET A 163 -19.98 -5.59 -6.77
CA MET A 163 -21.04 -5.71 -7.76
C MET A 163 -21.44 -7.17 -7.99
N LEU A 164 -20.44 -8.06 -8.17
CA LEU A 164 -20.70 -9.49 -8.35
C LEU A 164 -21.42 -10.11 -7.14
N ALA A 165 -20.97 -9.74 -5.93
CA ALA A 165 -21.58 -10.24 -4.70
C ALA A 165 -23.05 -9.76 -4.57
N GLN A 166 -23.31 -8.47 -4.90
CA GLN A 166 -24.65 -7.89 -4.87
C GLN A 166 -25.58 -8.53 -5.91
N ASP A 167 -25.14 -8.68 -7.16
CA ASP A 167 -25.93 -9.27 -8.22
C ASP A 167 -26.17 -10.76 -7.97
N SER A 168 -25.16 -11.49 -7.45
CA SER A 168 -25.31 -12.89 -7.04
C SER A 168 -26.28 -13.04 -5.88
N TYR A 169 -26.21 -12.18 -4.86
CA TYR A 169 -27.18 -12.16 -3.77
C TYR A 169 -28.61 -11.93 -4.29
N ASN A 170 -28.81 -11.02 -5.23
CA ASN A 170 -30.10 -10.75 -5.84
C ASN A 170 -30.67 -12.00 -6.55
N VAL A 171 -29.83 -12.71 -7.31
CA VAL A 171 -30.21 -13.97 -7.98
C VAL A 171 -30.58 -15.05 -6.97
N LEU A 172 -29.80 -15.22 -5.91
CA LEU A 172 -30.06 -16.22 -4.85
C LEU A 172 -31.34 -15.90 -4.07
N ASN A 173 -31.56 -14.64 -3.76
CA ASN A 173 -32.76 -14.17 -3.07
C ASN A 173 -34.03 -14.32 -3.93
N GLU A 174 -33.93 -14.05 -5.24
CA GLU A 174 -35.00 -14.30 -6.21
C GLU A 174 -35.34 -15.81 -6.25
N ASN A 175 -34.32 -16.68 -6.32
CA ASN A 175 -34.51 -18.13 -6.27
C ASN A 175 -35.21 -18.62 -4.99
N TYR A 176 -34.80 -18.11 -3.82
CA TYR A 176 -35.42 -18.42 -2.55
C TYR A 176 -36.90 -17.99 -2.52
N ARG A 177 -37.21 -16.75 -2.93
CA ARG A 177 -38.59 -16.25 -2.99
C ARG A 177 -39.47 -17.09 -3.92
N LEU A 178 -38.92 -17.52 -5.04
CA LEU A 178 -39.61 -18.38 -6.01
C LEU A 178 -39.87 -19.77 -5.38
N ALA A 179 -38.88 -20.35 -4.71
CA ALA A 179 -39.06 -21.64 -3.99
C ALA A 179 -40.06 -21.53 -2.84
N GLU A 180 -40.04 -20.42 -2.11
CA GLU A 180 -41.02 -20.14 -1.04
C GLU A 180 -42.45 -20.01 -1.60
N THR A 181 -42.62 -19.27 -2.70
CA THR A 181 -43.92 -19.13 -3.39
C THR A 181 -44.42 -20.49 -3.85
N ASN A 182 -43.57 -21.29 -4.49
CA ASN A 182 -43.90 -22.63 -4.96
C ASN A 182 -44.30 -23.58 -3.78
N PHE A 183 -43.55 -23.56 -2.68
CA PHE A 183 -43.90 -24.32 -1.50
C PHE A 183 -45.27 -23.92 -0.99
N ASN A 184 -45.60 -22.64 -0.89
CA ASN A 184 -46.91 -22.18 -0.39
C ASN A 184 -48.06 -22.66 -1.29
N VAL A 185 -47.85 -22.63 -2.64
CA VAL A 185 -48.82 -23.14 -3.61
C VAL A 185 -49.01 -24.65 -3.48
N VAL A 186 -47.93 -25.43 -3.43
CA VAL A 186 -47.94 -26.87 -3.29
C VAL A 186 -48.55 -27.32 -1.96
N ASN A 187 -48.25 -26.61 -0.87
CA ASN A 187 -48.85 -26.90 0.45
C ASN A 187 -50.38 -26.70 0.44
N ALA A 188 -50.87 -25.61 -0.16
CA ALA A 188 -52.29 -25.36 -0.31
C ALA A 188 -52.97 -26.41 -1.19
N MET A 189 -52.34 -26.90 -2.26
CA MET A 189 -52.83 -27.98 -3.11
C MET A 189 -52.86 -29.33 -2.33
N TYR A 190 -51.86 -29.59 -1.51
CA TYR A 190 -51.82 -30.77 -0.64
C TYR A 190 -52.98 -30.78 0.37
N GLU A 191 -53.23 -29.66 1.04
CA GLU A 191 -54.37 -29.53 1.98
C GLU A 191 -55.71 -29.74 1.31
N GLN A 192 -55.82 -29.51 -0.01
CA GLN A 192 -57.00 -29.79 -0.83
C GLN A 192 -57.00 -31.22 -1.41
N GLY A 193 -56.00 -32.05 -1.09
CA GLY A 193 -55.86 -33.40 -1.62
C GLY A 193 -55.52 -33.49 -3.11
N ARG A 194 -55.00 -32.39 -3.74
CA ARG A 194 -54.76 -32.32 -5.17
C ARG A 194 -53.34 -32.76 -5.59
N VAL A 195 -52.39 -32.79 -4.66
CA VAL A 195 -51.01 -33.23 -4.88
C VAL A 195 -50.59 -34.21 -3.78
N SER A 196 -49.51 -34.94 -4.04
CA SER A 196 -48.98 -35.96 -3.11
C SER A 196 -48.20 -35.30 -1.96
N GLU A 197 -48.06 -36.06 -0.85
CA GLU A 197 -47.15 -35.65 0.25
C GLU A 197 -45.70 -35.52 -0.23
N TYR A 198 -45.29 -36.35 -1.19
CA TYR A 198 -43.97 -36.26 -1.82
C TYR A 198 -43.75 -34.90 -2.45
N ASP A 199 -44.72 -34.34 -3.19
CA ASP A 199 -44.62 -33.04 -3.83
C ASP A 199 -44.46 -31.92 -2.79
N LYS A 200 -45.23 -31.99 -1.68
CA LYS A 200 -45.10 -31.04 -0.57
C LYS A 200 -43.72 -31.11 0.08
N ILE A 201 -43.25 -32.31 0.44
CA ILE A 201 -41.91 -32.48 1.03
C ILE A 201 -40.83 -31.99 0.08
N SER A 202 -40.90 -32.29 -1.22
CA SER A 202 -39.95 -31.88 -2.23
C SER A 202 -39.86 -30.34 -2.36
N ALA A 203 -41.01 -29.66 -2.35
CA ALA A 203 -41.07 -28.20 -2.37
C ALA A 203 -40.50 -27.57 -1.08
N GLU A 204 -40.76 -28.18 0.08
CA GLU A 204 -40.23 -27.75 1.36
C GLU A 204 -38.70 -27.90 1.43
N VAL A 205 -38.19 -29.04 0.98
CA VAL A 205 -36.71 -29.28 0.86
C VAL A 205 -36.07 -28.25 -0.04
N GLN A 206 -36.68 -27.94 -1.21
CA GLN A 206 -36.16 -26.94 -2.14
C GLN A 206 -36.09 -25.54 -1.49
N LYS A 207 -37.15 -25.09 -0.83
CA LYS A 207 -37.18 -23.84 -0.08
C LYS A 207 -36.08 -23.79 0.99
N ASN A 208 -36.01 -24.85 1.83
CA ASN A 208 -35.06 -24.90 2.95
C ASN A 208 -33.59 -24.99 2.46
N SER A 209 -33.35 -25.63 1.30
CA SER A 209 -32.01 -25.71 0.67
C SER A 209 -31.57 -24.40 0.03
N ALA A 210 -32.48 -23.53 -0.39
CA ALA A 210 -32.15 -22.23 -0.98
C ALA A 210 -31.74 -21.19 0.09
N TRP A 211 -32.26 -21.26 1.30
CA TRP A 211 -32.00 -20.27 2.35
C TRP A 211 -30.53 -20.12 2.75
N PRO A 212 -29.73 -21.18 2.98
CA PRO A 212 -28.31 -21.05 3.29
C PRO A 212 -27.53 -20.29 2.21
N SER A 213 -27.92 -20.44 0.93
CA SER A 213 -27.29 -19.72 -0.18
C SER A 213 -27.55 -18.19 -0.10
N VAL A 214 -28.79 -17.80 0.31
CA VAL A 214 -29.12 -16.38 0.53
C VAL A 214 -28.29 -15.79 1.67
N VAL A 215 -28.17 -16.53 2.79
CA VAL A 215 -27.37 -16.09 3.95
C VAL A 215 -25.90 -15.93 3.56
N SER A 216 -25.35 -16.91 2.81
CA SER A 216 -23.98 -16.85 2.31
C SER A 216 -23.75 -15.67 1.33
N GLY A 217 -24.71 -15.44 0.43
CA GLY A 217 -24.69 -14.31 -0.50
C GLY A 217 -24.69 -12.96 0.22
N LYS A 218 -25.56 -12.80 1.23
CA LYS A 218 -25.60 -11.59 2.06
C LYS A 218 -24.27 -11.36 2.78
N ASN A 219 -23.69 -12.39 3.36
CA ASN A 219 -22.39 -12.30 4.03
C ASN A 219 -21.28 -11.93 3.04
N ALA A 220 -21.31 -12.47 1.82
CA ALA A 220 -20.34 -12.11 0.77
C ALA A 220 -20.40 -10.62 0.40
N VAL A 221 -21.60 -10.02 0.34
CA VAL A 221 -21.76 -8.57 0.13
C VAL A 221 -21.11 -7.78 1.27
N GLU A 222 -21.37 -8.14 2.52
CA GLU A 222 -20.79 -7.43 3.68
C GLU A 222 -19.27 -7.56 3.72
N ILE A 223 -18.70 -8.73 3.40
CA ILE A 223 -17.24 -8.91 3.30
C ILE A 223 -16.66 -8.05 2.17
N ALA A 224 -17.30 -8.03 1.00
CA ALA A 224 -16.83 -7.20 -0.12
C ALA A 224 -16.88 -5.69 0.20
N LYS A 225 -17.93 -5.23 0.92
CA LYS A 225 -18.00 -3.86 1.45
C LYS A 225 -16.83 -3.56 2.39
N LEU A 226 -16.52 -4.45 3.32
CA LEU A 226 -15.40 -4.27 4.26
C LEU A 226 -14.05 -4.23 3.54
N GLN A 227 -13.82 -5.10 2.56
CA GLN A 227 -12.59 -5.09 1.76
C GLN A 227 -12.42 -3.76 1.02
N LEU A 228 -13.49 -3.25 0.40
CA LEU A 228 -13.46 -1.97 -0.30
C LEU A 228 -13.21 -0.80 0.66
N LYS A 229 -13.82 -0.78 1.85
CA LYS A 229 -13.56 0.23 2.90
C LYS A 229 -12.09 0.26 3.32
N VAL A 230 -11.48 -0.91 3.53
CA VAL A 230 -10.05 -1.01 3.88
C VAL A 230 -9.17 -0.40 2.78
N LEU A 231 -9.47 -0.71 1.50
CA LEU A 231 -8.71 -0.15 0.37
C LEU A 231 -8.92 1.37 0.21
N MET A 232 -10.10 1.88 0.52
CA MET A 232 -10.39 3.32 0.54
C MET A 232 -9.81 4.04 1.77
N GLY A 233 -9.33 3.31 2.78
CA GLY A 233 -8.81 3.91 4.03
C GLY A 233 -9.89 4.56 4.91
N ILE A 234 -11.16 4.17 4.75
CA ILE A 234 -12.29 4.69 5.53
C ILE A 234 -12.68 3.75 6.67
N THR A 235 -13.33 4.31 7.70
CA THR A 235 -13.80 3.54 8.86
C THR A 235 -14.96 2.61 8.52
N ALA A 236 -15.17 1.57 9.35
CA ALA A 236 -16.22 0.58 9.14
C ALA A 236 -17.65 1.14 9.31
N ASP A 237 -17.81 2.30 9.95
CA ASP A 237 -19.11 2.83 10.39
C ASP A 237 -19.96 3.46 9.25
N VAL A 238 -19.43 3.54 8.04
CA VAL A 238 -20.16 4.05 6.85
C VAL A 238 -20.79 2.89 6.12
N ASP A 239 -22.09 2.92 5.82
CA ASP A 239 -22.70 1.91 4.93
C ASP A 239 -22.49 2.30 3.46
N LEU A 240 -21.96 1.35 2.66
CA LEU A 240 -21.69 1.54 1.24
C LEU A 240 -22.87 1.06 0.41
N VAL A 241 -23.37 1.92 -0.46
CA VAL A 241 -24.41 1.60 -1.45
C VAL A 241 -23.88 1.86 -2.84
N ILE A 242 -23.84 0.83 -3.69
CA ILE A 242 -23.55 0.95 -5.11
C ILE A 242 -24.86 0.86 -5.90
N ASN A 243 -25.05 1.74 -6.86
CA ASN A 243 -26.23 1.75 -7.74
C ASN A 243 -25.92 1.13 -9.11
N ASP A 244 -24.68 0.70 -9.32
CA ASP A 244 -24.23 0.07 -10.54
C ASP A 244 -24.39 -1.46 -10.46
N ASN A 245 -24.48 -2.11 -11.61
CA ASN A 245 -24.61 -3.56 -11.74
C ASN A 245 -23.80 -4.08 -12.94
N LEU A 246 -23.47 -5.35 -12.93
CA LEU A 246 -22.63 -5.97 -13.96
C LEU A 246 -23.23 -5.85 -15.38
N LYS A 247 -24.55 -5.89 -15.48
CA LYS A 247 -25.25 -5.81 -16.78
C LYS A 247 -24.98 -4.50 -17.52
N ASN A 248 -24.74 -3.39 -16.82
CA ASN A 248 -24.43 -2.10 -17.43
C ASN A 248 -23.13 -2.12 -18.24
N HIS A 249 -22.22 -3.07 -17.94
CA HIS A 249 -20.91 -3.22 -18.58
C HIS A 249 -20.89 -4.20 -19.76
N GLU A 250 -22.03 -4.79 -20.14
CA GLU A 250 -22.11 -5.67 -21.33
C GLU A 250 -21.60 -4.99 -22.60
N SER A 251 -21.92 -3.71 -22.81
CA SER A 251 -21.54 -2.98 -24.01
C SER A 251 -20.02 -2.81 -24.15
N GLU A 252 -19.29 -2.78 -23.05
CA GLU A 252 -17.83 -2.69 -23.06
C GLU A 252 -17.17 -3.96 -23.58
N MET A 253 -17.82 -5.12 -23.38
CA MET A 253 -17.32 -6.41 -23.84
C MET A 253 -17.42 -6.58 -25.36
N ALA A 254 -18.43 -5.95 -25.98
CA ALA A 254 -18.62 -6.01 -27.44
C ALA A 254 -17.53 -5.26 -28.21
N MET A 255 -16.81 -4.35 -27.56
CA MET A 255 -15.74 -3.52 -28.12
C MET A 255 -14.32 -4.07 -27.84
N ALA A 256 -14.17 -5.31 -27.39
CA ALA A 256 -12.89 -5.94 -27.14
C ALA A 256 -12.04 -6.07 -28.42
N ALA A 257 -11.51 -4.93 -28.89
CA ALA A 257 -10.56 -4.88 -29.98
C ALA A 257 -9.21 -5.46 -29.53
N LYS A 258 -8.48 -6.06 -30.46
CA LYS A 258 -7.08 -6.47 -30.26
C LYS A 258 -6.28 -5.24 -29.79
N SER A 259 -6.11 -5.10 -28.49
CA SER A 259 -5.26 -4.05 -27.93
C SER A 259 -3.81 -4.43 -28.22
N GLU A 260 -3.09 -3.54 -28.89
CA GLU A 260 -1.64 -3.66 -29.01
C GLU A 260 -1.02 -3.57 -27.61
N ILE A 261 -0.15 -4.56 -27.29
CA ILE A 261 0.50 -4.64 -25.99
C ILE A 261 1.73 -3.71 -26.02
N ASP A 262 1.59 -2.54 -25.42
CA ASP A 262 2.70 -1.59 -25.22
C ASP A 262 3.06 -1.51 -23.74
N LEU A 263 4.28 -1.97 -23.38
CA LEU A 263 4.80 -1.97 -22.02
C LEU A 263 5.66 -0.73 -21.70
N SER A 264 5.74 0.26 -22.59
CA SER A 264 6.60 1.45 -22.41
C SER A 264 6.29 2.24 -21.14
N ASN A 265 5.02 2.23 -20.70
CA ASN A 265 4.56 2.89 -19.48
C ASN A 265 4.50 1.97 -18.26
N ASN A 266 4.90 0.71 -18.40
CA ASN A 266 4.90 -0.21 -17.26
C ASN A 266 5.83 0.26 -16.15
N SER A 267 5.27 0.50 -14.95
CA SER A 267 6.04 1.06 -13.82
C SER A 267 7.16 0.13 -13.36
N THR A 268 6.97 -1.19 -13.39
CA THR A 268 8.00 -2.15 -12.98
C THR A 268 9.22 -2.11 -13.90
N LEU A 269 9.03 -2.05 -15.22
CA LEU A 269 10.13 -1.93 -16.18
C LEU A 269 10.85 -0.60 -16.03
N ARG A 270 10.11 0.50 -15.88
CA ARG A 270 10.70 1.82 -15.65
C ARG A 270 11.51 1.88 -14.36
N GLN A 271 11.04 1.26 -13.29
CA GLN A 271 11.79 1.16 -12.03
C GLN A 271 13.09 0.37 -12.22
N ILE A 272 13.07 -0.73 -12.98
CA ILE A 272 14.28 -1.51 -13.29
C ILE A 272 15.26 -0.68 -14.13
N ASP A 273 14.78 0.06 -15.12
CA ASP A 273 15.62 0.94 -15.94
C ASP A 273 16.26 2.05 -15.10
N MET A 274 15.50 2.68 -14.20
CA MET A 274 16.03 3.69 -13.25
C MET A 274 17.03 3.09 -12.24
N GLN A 275 16.83 1.83 -11.79
CA GLN A 275 17.82 1.11 -10.98
C GLN A 275 19.13 0.90 -11.77
N GLY A 276 19.04 0.63 -13.07
CA GLY A 276 20.20 0.55 -13.96
C GLY A 276 20.98 1.86 -14.00
N GLU A 277 20.28 2.99 -14.13
CA GLU A 277 20.90 4.33 -14.06
C GLU A 277 21.56 4.59 -12.71
N LEU A 278 20.93 4.18 -11.61
CA LEU A 278 21.53 4.29 -10.27
C LEU A 278 22.83 3.50 -10.16
N LEU A 279 22.87 2.26 -10.66
CA LEU A 279 24.09 1.45 -10.68
C LEU A 279 25.20 2.11 -11.54
N ASP A 280 24.85 2.74 -12.65
CA ASP A 280 25.83 3.49 -13.45
C ASP A 280 26.35 4.73 -12.70
N LYS A 281 25.49 5.50 -12.03
CA LYS A 281 25.88 6.62 -11.18
C LYS A 281 26.74 6.17 -9.99
N GLN A 282 26.37 5.04 -9.37
CA GLN A 282 27.17 4.41 -8.30
C GLN A 282 28.57 4.01 -8.82
N ARG A 283 28.66 3.48 -10.02
CA ARG A 283 29.95 3.19 -10.66
C ARG A 283 30.79 4.46 -10.86
N LYS A 284 30.15 5.56 -11.28
CA LYS A 284 30.82 6.88 -11.41
C LYS A 284 31.28 7.40 -10.05
N LEU A 285 30.50 7.19 -8.99
CA LEU A 285 30.87 7.51 -7.61
C LEU A 285 32.08 6.67 -7.15
N LEU A 286 32.05 5.35 -7.36
CA LEU A 286 33.20 4.47 -7.03
C LEU A 286 34.50 4.92 -7.71
N LYS A 287 34.43 5.42 -8.94
CA LYS A 287 35.62 5.95 -9.66
C LYS A 287 36.18 7.20 -9.01
N THR A 288 35.40 8.00 -8.27
CA THR A 288 35.90 9.17 -7.57
C THR A 288 36.89 8.82 -6.45
N SER A 289 36.91 7.57 -5.97
CA SER A 289 37.89 7.09 -5.00
C SER A 289 39.34 7.07 -5.51
N TYR A 290 39.58 7.35 -6.82
CA TYR A 290 40.90 7.52 -7.40
C TYR A 290 41.25 9.02 -7.63
N LEU A 291 40.30 9.93 -7.36
CA LEU A 291 40.53 11.36 -7.57
C LEU A 291 41.07 12.04 -6.30
N PRO A 292 41.84 13.07 -6.42
CA PRO A 292 42.32 13.84 -5.27
C PRO A 292 41.15 14.51 -4.54
N THR A 293 41.36 14.76 -3.25
CA THR A 293 40.45 15.56 -2.41
C THR A 293 41.23 16.67 -1.76
N LEU A 294 40.62 17.87 -1.66
CA LEU A 294 41.21 19.04 -1.05
C LEU A 294 40.27 19.56 0.04
N ALA A 295 40.77 19.73 1.24
CA ALA A 295 40.04 20.26 2.37
C ALA A 295 40.84 21.34 3.10
N LEU A 296 40.14 22.38 3.56
CA LEU A 296 40.65 23.41 4.45
C LEU A 296 40.17 23.15 5.85
N ALA A 297 41.06 23.07 6.83
CA ALA A 297 40.71 22.91 8.22
C ALA A 297 41.34 24.03 9.07
N GLY A 298 40.53 24.65 9.90
CA GLY A 298 40.98 25.58 10.94
C GLY A 298 40.79 24.94 12.31
N SER A 299 41.80 25.06 13.18
CA SER A 299 41.64 24.62 14.58
C SER A 299 42.10 25.70 15.55
N TYR A 300 41.37 25.84 16.62
CA TYR A 300 41.76 26.60 17.80
C TYR A 300 41.65 25.65 18.99
N GLN A 301 42.81 25.46 19.66
CA GLN A 301 42.87 24.54 20.79
C GLN A 301 43.35 25.29 22.05
N TYR A 302 42.83 24.90 23.18
CA TYR A 302 43.18 25.38 24.51
C TYR A 302 43.57 24.16 25.32
N GLN A 303 44.85 24.10 25.74
CA GLN A 303 45.37 22.92 26.40
C GLN A 303 46.17 23.25 27.65
N SER A 304 46.21 22.32 28.58
CA SER A 304 47.07 22.37 29.77
C SER A 304 47.60 20.99 30.08
N MET A 305 48.84 20.95 30.59
CA MET A 305 49.44 19.76 31.11
C MET A 305 49.91 20.01 32.56
N SER A 306 49.54 19.14 33.46
CA SER A 306 49.89 19.25 34.88
C SER A 306 50.20 17.88 35.48
N ASN A 307 51.20 17.77 36.29
CA ASN A 307 51.53 16.57 37.11
C ASN A 307 51.09 16.72 38.59
N THR A 308 50.52 17.86 38.95
CA THR A 308 49.97 18.11 40.26
C THR A 308 48.45 17.97 40.23
N ASN A 309 47.83 17.48 41.26
CA ASN A 309 46.41 17.30 41.53
C ASN A 309 45.39 17.71 40.43
N TRP A 310 44.22 17.13 40.40
CA TRP A 310 43.14 17.43 39.48
C TRP A 310 42.48 18.84 39.64
N GLU A 311 43.21 19.79 40.22
CA GLU A 311 42.73 21.15 40.46
C GLU A 311 42.87 22.02 39.19
N VAL A 312 41.84 22.06 38.39
CA VAL A 312 41.79 22.72 37.06
C VAL A 312 42.14 24.23 37.12
N HIS A 313 41.91 24.90 38.27
CA HIS A 313 42.20 26.31 38.45
C HIS A 313 43.71 26.63 38.59
N ASN A 314 44.54 25.64 38.89
CA ASN A 314 46.00 25.80 39.03
C ASN A 314 46.74 25.40 37.74
N PHE A 315 46.03 25.11 36.66
CA PHE A 315 46.62 24.68 35.40
C PHE A 315 47.20 25.85 34.59
N ASN A 316 48.35 25.67 34.02
CA ASN A 316 48.91 26.60 33.02
C ASN A 316 48.32 26.29 31.65
N TRP A 317 47.33 27.11 31.26
CA TRP A 317 46.65 26.98 30.01
C TRP A 317 47.43 27.67 28.89
N SER A 318 47.59 27.00 27.77
CA SER A 318 48.16 27.56 26.54
C SER A 318 47.17 27.37 25.38
N ASN A 319 47.20 28.29 24.46
CA ASN A 319 46.40 28.22 23.23
C ASN A 319 47.28 28.00 21.99
N ALA A 320 46.69 27.37 21.02
CA ALA A 320 47.30 27.28 19.69
C ALA A 320 46.20 27.35 18.62
N SER A 321 46.55 27.98 17.50
CA SER A 321 45.66 28.02 16.32
C SER A 321 46.41 27.57 15.09
N SER A 322 45.74 26.85 14.22
CA SER A 322 46.31 26.43 12.95
C SER A 322 45.30 26.50 11.82
N LEU A 323 45.79 26.81 10.62
CA LEU A 323 45.05 26.70 9.37
C LEU A 323 45.78 25.69 8.49
N THR A 324 45.11 24.62 8.08
CA THR A 324 45.70 23.52 7.37
C THR A 324 45.00 23.29 6.05
N LEU A 325 45.71 23.32 4.95
CA LEU A 325 45.21 22.88 3.65
C LEU A 325 45.70 21.46 3.39
N SER A 326 44.77 20.51 3.29
CA SER A 326 45.08 19.09 3.14
C SER A 326 44.71 18.64 1.72
N LEU A 327 45.70 18.17 0.98
CA LEU A 327 45.54 17.49 -0.31
C LEU A 327 45.79 16.00 -0.08
N ASN A 328 44.76 15.17 -0.33
CA ASN A 328 44.86 13.72 -0.29
C ASN A 328 44.71 13.12 -1.70
N ILE A 329 45.73 12.41 -2.18
CA ILE A 329 45.75 11.76 -3.50
C ILE A 329 45.87 10.26 -3.28
N PRO A 330 44.77 9.49 -3.43
CA PRO A 330 44.82 8.04 -3.27
C PRO A 330 45.50 7.40 -4.48
N LEU A 331 46.66 6.79 -4.27
CA LEU A 331 47.45 6.17 -5.35
C LEU A 331 46.97 4.75 -5.66
N TYR A 332 46.61 3.97 -4.65
CA TYR A 332 46.16 2.59 -4.81
C TYR A 332 45.23 2.16 -3.67
N LYS A 333 44.11 1.52 -4.06
CA LYS A 333 43.20 0.85 -3.10
C LYS A 333 42.59 -0.35 -3.79
N ALA A 334 43.03 -1.57 -3.42
CA ALA A 334 42.60 -2.83 -4.04
C ALA A 334 41.06 -3.01 -3.96
N SER A 335 40.43 -2.62 -2.84
CA SER A 335 38.98 -2.73 -2.65
C SER A 335 38.17 -1.97 -3.70
N ASN A 336 38.70 -0.91 -4.29
CA ASN A 336 38.01 -0.15 -5.35
C ASN A 336 37.82 -0.98 -6.62
N GLN A 337 38.83 -1.78 -7.01
CA GLN A 337 38.73 -2.66 -8.17
C GLN A 337 37.66 -3.75 -7.94
N THR A 338 37.62 -4.34 -6.74
CA THR A 338 36.61 -5.33 -6.36
C THR A 338 35.20 -4.71 -6.37
N SER A 339 35.04 -3.50 -5.81
CA SER A 339 33.77 -2.77 -5.82
C SER A 339 33.28 -2.44 -7.25
N LEU A 340 34.19 -2.03 -8.14
CA LEU A 340 33.85 -1.79 -9.54
C LEU A 340 33.47 -3.06 -10.29
N LYS A 341 34.13 -4.20 -9.99
CA LYS A 341 33.77 -5.51 -10.54
C LYS A 341 32.41 -5.98 -10.02
N SER A 342 32.14 -5.83 -8.71
CA SER A 342 30.84 -6.15 -8.10
C SER A 342 29.71 -5.33 -8.74
N ASN A 343 29.90 -4.01 -8.90
CA ASN A 343 28.91 -3.16 -9.57
C ASN A 343 28.64 -3.59 -11.03
N LYS A 344 29.67 -3.98 -11.78
CA LYS A 344 29.50 -4.50 -13.14
C LYS A 344 28.69 -5.79 -13.16
N ILE A 345 28.89 -6.68 -12.19
CA ILE A 345 28.11 -7.94 -12.06
C ILE A 345 26.66 -7.60 -11.74
N GLN A 346 26.39 -6.65 -10.83
CA GLN A 346 25.03 -6.19 -10.50
C GLN A 346 24.33 -5.59 -11.72
N GLN A 347 25.02 -4.80 -12.53
CA GLN A 347 24.46 -4.27 -13.79
C GLN A 347 24.06 -5.39 -14.75
N TYR A 348 24.90 -6.43 -14.89
CA TYR A 348 24.56 -7.60 -15.71
C TYR A 348 23.35 -8.36 -15.15
N GLN A 349 23.31 -8.63 -13.86
CA GLN A 349 22.17 -9.28 -13.20
C GLN A 349 20.87 -8.50 -13.40
N LEU A 350 20.94 -7.18 -13.30
CA LEU A 350 19.76 -6.32 -13.50
C LEU A 350 19.27 -6.36 -14.95
N ALA A 351 20.18 -6.38 -15.92
CA ALA A 351 19.83 -6.50 -17.34
C ALA A 351 19.12 -7.82 -17.65
N GLU A 352 19.58 -8.94 -17.09
CA GLU A 352 18.90 -10.24 -17.21
C GLU A 352 17.54 -10.26 -16.50
N THR A 353 17.47 -9.62 -15.32
CA THR A 353 16.21 -9.45 -14.57
C THR A 353 15.21 -8.65 -15.40
N ARG A 354 15.64 -7.56 -16.02
CA ARG A 354 14.81 -6.74 -16.90
C ARG A 354 14.22 -7.56 -18.06
N LEU A 355 15.09 -8.30 -18.76
CA LEU A 355 14.67 -9.14 -19.89
C LEU A 355 13.65 -10.22 -19.46
N ASN A 356 13.90 -10.86 -18.32
CA ASN A 356 12.96 -11.84 -17.78
C ASN A 356 11.63 -11.21 -17.38
N THR A 357 11.67 -10.06 -16.70
CA THR A 357 10.46 -9.33 -16.30
C THR A 357 9.64 -8.89 -17.51
N GLU A 358 10.28 -8.38 -18.55
CA GLU A 358 9.61 -7.99 -19.80
C GLU A 358 8.89 -9.19 -20.46
N ARG A 359 9.54 -10.36 -20.51
CA ARG A 359 8.92 -11.59 -21.03
C ARG A 359 7.72 -12.02 -20.19
N MET A 360 7.83 -11.97 -18.87
CA MET A 360 6.73 -12.30 -17.95
C MET A 360 5.55 -11.33 -18.11
N LEU A 361 5.80 -10.03 -18.20
CA LEU A 361 4.76 -9.03 -18.40
C LEU A 361 4.05 -9.16 -19.74
N ASN A 362 4.80 -9.46 -20.82
CA ASN A 362 4.21 -9.76 -22.12
C ASN A 362 3.29 -11.00 -22.07
N MET A 363 3.74 -12.07 -21.41
CA MET A 363 2.92 -13.28 -21.22
C MET A 363 1.65 -12.97 -20.40
N GLN A 364 1.77 -12.19 -19.33
CA GLN A 364 0.63 -11.79 -18.50
C GLN A 364 -0.36 -10.91 -19.29
N ALA A 365 0.14 -9.92 -20.02
CA ALA A 365 -0.70 -9.06 -20.85
C ALA A 365 -1.47 -9.88 -21.91
N GLN A 366 -0.80 -10.81 -22.60
CA GLN A 366 -1.44 -11.70 -23.56
C GLN A 366 -2.51 -12.56 -22.89
N SER A 367 -2.21 -13.14 -21.72
CA SER A 367 -3.19 -13.95 -20.96
C SER A 367 -4.44 -13.13 -20.57
N TYR A 368 -4.28 -11.86 -20.21
CA TYR A 368 -5.44 -11.01 -19.91
C TYR A 368 -6.25 -10.69 -21.16
N VAL A 369 -5.61 -10.44 -22.31
CA VAL A 369 -6.30 -10.24 -23.60
C VAL A 369 -7.07 -11.51 -23.98
N ASP A 370 -6.45 -12.68 -23.82
CA ASP A 370 -7.10 -13.96 -24.12
C ASP A 370 -8.30 -14.22 -23.20
N ASN A 371 -8.18 -13.91 -21.90
CA ASN A 371 -9.28 -14.01 -20.95
C ASN A 371 -10.43 -13.04 -21.27
N MET A 372 -10.13 -11.82 -21.68
CA MET A 372 -11.14 -10.86 -22.13
C MET A 372 -11.87 -11.37 -23.38
N THR A 373 -11.14 -11.89 -24.36
CA THR A 373 -11.71 -12.46 -25.59
C THR A 373 -12.61 -13.66 -25.28
N LYS A 374 -12.13 -14.60 -24.46
CA LYS A 374 -12.89 -15.75 -23.99
C LYS A 374 -14.19 -15.32 -23.30
N SER A 375 -14.13 -14.38 -22.38
CA SER A 375 -15.31 -13.89 -21.65
C SER A 375 -16.31 -13.20 -22.60
N ALA A 376 -15.82 -12.42 -23.57
CA ALA A 376 -16.67 -11.79 -24.58
C ALA A 376 -17.40 -12.82 -25.47
N GLU A 377 -16.71 -13.89 -25.91
CA GLU A 377 -17.31 -14.98 -26.65
C GLU A 377 -18.36 -15.75 -25.82
N GLN A 378 -18.09 -15.99 -24.55
CA GLN A 378 -19.00 -16.68 -23.63
C GLN A 378 -20.24 -15.87 -23.29
N LEU A 379 -20.16 -14.52 -23.31
CA LEU A 379 -21.26 -13.63 -22.95
C LEU A 379 -22.52 -13.90 -23.77
N GLN A 380 -22.40 -14.01 -25.10
CA GLN A 380 -23.53 -14.24 -25.98
C GLN A 380 -24.18 -15.60 -25.72
N SER A 381 -23.39 -16.64 -25.48
CA SER A 381 -23.88 -17.97 -25.14
C SER A 381 -24.62 -17.98 -23.80
N ASN A 382 -24.03 -17.35 -22.77
CA ASN A 382 -24.64 -17.27 -21.44
C ASN A 382 -25.92 -16.43 -21.44
N LYS A 383 -25.97 -15.36 -22.21
CA LYS A 383 -27.19 -14.54 -22.39
C LYS A 383 -28.34 -15.36 -23.01
N THR A 384 -28.03 -16.09 -24.09
CA THR A 384 -29.00 -17.01 -24.72
C THR A 384 -29.44 -18.11 -23.72
N ALA A 385 -28.50 -18.65 -22.95
CA ALA A 385 -28.82 -19.67 -21.94
C ALA A 385 -29.78 -19.14 -20.85
N VAL A 386 -29.58 -17.89 -20.40
CA VAL A 386 -30.50 -17.23 -19.44
C VAL A 386 -31.90 -17.08 -20.04
N GLU A 387 -32.02 -16.62 -21.29
CA GLU A 387 -33.31 -16.47 -21.97
C GLU A 387 -34.03 -17.81 -22.13
N LEU A 388 -33.31 -18.87 -22.54
CA LEU A 388 -33.88 -20.21 -22.70
C LEU A 388 -34.25 -20.84 -21.37
N ALA A 389 -33.43 -20.68 -20.31
CA ALA A 389 -33.73 -21.19 -18.99
C ALA A 389 -34.95 -20.47 -18.36
N GLN A 390 -35.09 -19.16 -18.60
CA GLN A 390 -36.26 -18.40 -18.18
C GLN A 390 -37.55 -18.92 -18.83
N LYS A 391 -37.53 -19.15 -20.15
CA LYS A 391 -38.64 -19.75 -20.88
C LYS A 391 -38.93 -21.19 -20.41
N GLY A 392 -37.86 -21.97 -20.16
CA GLY A 392 -37.98 -23.32 -19.61
C GLY A 392 -38.70 -23.36 -18.27
N LEU A 393 -38.33 -22.44 -17.36
CA LEU A 393 -39.01 -22.30 -16.08
C LEU A 393 -40.49 -21.92 -16.23
N GLU A 394 -40.81 -20.93 -17.09
CA GLU A 394 -42.20 -20.53 -17.34
C GLU A 394 -43.05 -21.69 -17.89
N ILE A 395 -42.48 -22.49 -18.78
CA ILE A 395 -43.17 -23.68 -19.31
C ILE A 395 -43.36 -24.72 -18.23
N SER A 396 -42.34 -25.04 -17.44
CA SER A 396 -42.39 -26.04 -16.37
C SER A 396 -43.40 -25.59 -15.29
N GLN A 397 -43.45 -24.31 -14.95
CA GLN A 397 -44.44 -23.79 -14.01
C GLN A 397 -45.88 -23.97 -14.53
N LYS A 398 -46.17 -23.55 -15.78
CA LYS A 398 -47.49 -23.72 -16.38
C LYS A 398 -47.94 -25.20 -16.48
N ARG A 399 -46.97 -26.09 -16.84
CA ARG A 399 -47.25 -27.55 -16.86
C ARG A 399 -47.59 -28.09 -15.48
N TYR A 400 -46.86 -27.68 -14.46
CA TYR A 400 -47.10 -28.07 -13.09
C TYR A 400 -48.48 -27.57 -12.60
N ASP A 401 -48.81 -26.30 -12.85
CA ASP A 401 -50.07 -25.67 -12.45
C ASP A 401 -51.31 -26.38 -13.03
N VAL A 402 -51.20 -26.94 -14.26
CA VAL A 402 -52.27 -27.70 -14.91
C VAL A 402 -52.22 -29.23 -14.68
N GLY A 403 -51.30 -29.67 -13.79
CA GLY A 403 -51.16 -31.09 -13.43
C GLY A 403 -50.53 -31.98 -14.52
N LYS A 404 -49.85 -31.39 -15.52
CA LYS A 404 -49.14 -32.08 -16.61
C LYS A 404 -47.62 -32.11 -16.48
N GLY A 405 -47.07 -31.49 -15.44
CA GLY A 405 -45.68 -31.51 -15.08
C GLY A 405 -45.45 -32.06 -13.70
N THR A 406 -44.21 -32.42 -13.36
CA THR A 406 -43.80 -32.89 -12.06
C THR A 406 -43.11 -31.78 -11.27
N ILE A 407 -43.16 -31.87 -9.94
CA ILE A 407 -42.42 -30.96 -9.02
C ILE A 407 -40.92 -31.01 -9.31
N LEU A 408 -40.39 -32.19 -9.72
CA LEU A 408 -38.97 -32.34 -10.08
C LEU A 408 -38.60 -31.55 -11.33
N GLU A 409 -39.45 -31.56 -12.39
CA GLU A 409 -39.23 -30.76 -13.60
C GLU A 409 -39.17 -29.26 -13.26
N LEU A 410 -40.09 -28.79 -12.42
CA LEU A 410 -40.15 -27.41 -11.97
C LEU A 410 -38.91 -27.02 -11.18
N THR A 411 -38.51 -27.81 -10.20
CA THR A 411 -37.34 -27.57 -9.36
C THR A 411 -36.05 -27.56 -10.19
N ASN A 412 -35.91 -28.52 -11.11
CA ASN A 412 -34.72 -28.56 -12.00
C ASN A 412 -34.65 -27.32 -12.88
N SER A 413 -35.75 -26.80 -13.39
CA SER A 413 -35.79 -25.58 -14.20
C SER A 413 -35.42 -24.34 -13.37
N GLN A 414 -35.82 -24.28 -12.10
CA GLN A 414 -35.41 -23.19 -11.16
C GLN A 414 -33.91 -23.20 -10.89
N VAL A 415 -33.35 -24.36 -10.56
CA VAL A 415 -31.90 -24.53 -10.32
C VAL A 415 -31.12 -24.20 -11.58
N SER A 416 -31.58 -24.65 -12.75
CA SER A 416 -30.94 -24.34 -14.03
C SER A 416 -30.90 -22.83 -14.28
N LEU A 417 -32.02 -22.12 -14.11
CA LEU A 417 -32.08 -20.67 -14.29
C LEU A 417 -31.12 -19.95 -13.32
N THR A 418 -31.10 -20.34 -12.05
CA THR A 418 -30.20 -19.79 -11.05
C THR A 418 -28.75 -19.94 -11.46
N ASN A 419 -28.35 -21.15 -11.87
CA ASN A 419 -26.96 -21.43 -12.28
C ASN A 419 -26.53 -20.63 -13.50
N VAL A 420 -27.38 -20.52 -14.53
CA VAL A 420 -27.01 -19.74 -15.74
C VAL A 420 -26.98 -18.24 -15.48
N LYS A 421 -27.85 -17.68 -14.59
CA LYS A 421 -27.77 -16.29 -14.14
C LYS A 421 -26.46 -16.00 -13.39
N LEU A 422 -26.04 -16.89 -12.49
CA LEU A 422 -24.77 -16.76 -11.78
C LEU A 422 -23.58 -16.87 -12.74
N SER A 423 -23.62 -17.82 -13.70
CA SER A 423 -22.58 -17.95 -14.74
C SER A 423 -22.48 -16.70 -15.60
N TYR A 424 -23.60 -16.12 -16.00
CA TYR A 424 -23.64 -14.86 -16.74
C TYR A 424 -22.98 -13.71 -15.97
N ASN A 425 -23.30 -13.53 -14.68
CA ASN A 425 -22.68 -12.51 -13.84
C ASN A 425 -21.17 -12.73 -13.71
N ASN A 426 -20.73 -13.97 -13.48
CA ASN A 426 -19.30 -14.31 -13.43
C ASN A 426 -18.56 -14.00 -14.72
N THR A 427 -19.18 -14.23 -15.89
CA THR A 427 -18.55 -13.94 -17.19
C THR A 427 -18.27 -12.45 -17.37
N ILE A 428 -19.19 -11.59 -16.96
CA ILE A 428 -18.98 -10.13 -17.02
C ILE A 428 -17.89 -9.71 -16.02
N TYR A 429 -17.94 -10.22 -14.81
CA TYR A 429 -16.93 -9.96 -13.78
C TYR A 429 -15.53 -10.38 -14.24
N ASP A 430 -15.37 -11.58 -14.79
CA ASP A 430 -14.07 -12.07 -15.27
C ASP A 430 -13.48 -11.18 -16.37
N TYR A 431 -14.33 -10.67 -17.28
CA TYR A 431 -13.91 -9.69 -18.28
C TYR A 431 -13.41 -8.39 -17.65
N LEU A 432 -14.17 -7.82 -16.72
CA LEU A 432 -13.83 -6.54 -16.05
C LEU A 432 -12.54 -6.64 -15.24
N VAL A 433 -12.35 -7.76 -14.53
CA VAL A 433 -11.10 -8.03 -13.80
C VAL A 433 -9.91 -8.18 -14.75
N ALA A 434 -10.07 -8.95 -15.85
CA ALA A 434 -9.01 -9.10 -16.84
C ALA A 434 -8.64 -7.76 -17.49
N LYS A 435 -9.63 -6.89 -17.78
CA LYS A 435 -9.42 -5.51 -18.27
C LYS A 435 -8.66 -4.66 -17.26
N ALA A 436 -9.03 -4.70 -15.98
CA ALA A 436 -8.34 -3.96 -14.92
C ALA A 436 -6.87 -4.41 -14.78
N GLU A 437 -6.63 -5.73 -14.77
CA GLU A 437 -5.28 -6.29 -14.71
C GLU A 437 -4.43 -5.93 -15.95
N LEU A 438 -5.03 -5.94 -17.14
CA LEU A 438 -4.36 -5.50 -18.36
C LEU A 438 -3.96 -4.02 -18.26
N ASN A 439 -4.86 -3.15 -17.82
CA ASN A 439 -4.58 -1.72 -17.63
C ASN A 439 -3.41 -1.49 -16.66
N LYS A 440 -3.36 -2.24 -15.54
CA LYS A 440 -2.23 -2.23 -14.62
C LYS A 440 -0.91 -2.61 -15.31
N VAL A 441 -0.90 -3.70 -16.08
CA VAL A 441 0.31 -4.16 -16.80
C VAL A 441 0.75 -3.15 -17.85
N LEU A 442 -0.18 -2.49 -18.54
CA LEU A 442 0.11 -1.41 -19.49
C LEU A 442 0.51 -0.09 -18.81
N GLY A 443 0.45 0.01 -17.48
CA GLY A 443 0.79 1.23 -16.73
C GLY A 443 -0.20 2.37 -16.94
N LYS A 444 -1.47 2.07 -17.21
CA LYS A 444 -2.56 3.06 -17.31
C LYS A 444 -3.05 3.42 -15.91
N GLU A 445 -3.17 4.71 -15.67
CA GLU A 445 -3.68 5.31 -14.43
C GLU A 445 -5.20 5.41 -14.42
#